data_7e1aaacbd4d2e612c85169df96b699c2
#
_entry.id   7e1aaacbd4d2e612c85169df96b699c2
#
_cell.length_a   1.000
_cell.length_b   1.000
_cell.length_c   1.000
_cell.angle_alpha   90.00
_cell.angle_beta   90.00
_cell.angle_gamma   90.00
#
_symmetry.space_group_name_H-M   'P 1'
#
loop_
_entity.id
_entity.type
_entity.pdbx_description
1 polymer ?
#
loop_
_entity_poly.entity_id
_entity_poly.type
_entity_poly.pdbx_seq_one_letter_code
_entity_poly.pdbx_strand_id
1 'polypeptide(L)'
;MLAIPAMVGGLLFSAPAALADGELMVLPVSTRLFNAHPQMIKVRNVGDAPLYLSVSLEKVMNPGMYPEKKIMMRDMPHPGVLATPEKLTLGPNQSRDIRLTSLEEPTQEGVYRLYITPVHSLQVKDAPQDKITAPMSVAIGYGVLVRHMPVPRNQKSSWTHRCEGKQIILTNSGNIRVRLSDMKFTPVNKKNPATVGLFPGVPQSFTASQIVMNVDDEPTTLSCP
;
A
#
# COMPACT_ATOMS: atom_id res chain seq x y z
N MET A 1 8.84 -9.98 80.03
CA MET A 1 8.22 -9.40 78.85
C MET A 1 9.30 -9.11 77.83
N LEU A 2 9.47 -10.00 76.86
CA LEU A 2 10.46 -9.86 75.76
C LEU A 2 9.72 -9.32 74.53
N ALA A 3 10.14 -8.16 73.99
CA ALA A 3 9.61 -7.58 72.77
C ALA A 3 10.50 -8.04 71.60
N ILE A 4 9.88 -8.68 70.59
CA ILE A 4 10.53 -9.13 69.35
C ILE A 4 10.27 -8.03 68.31
N PRO A 5 11.28 -7.41 67.63
CA PRO A 5 11.06 -6.51 66.52
C PRO A 5 10.77 -7.28 65.24
N ALA A 6 9.66 -7.03 64.59
CA ALA A 6 9.32 -7.55 63.29
C ALA A 6 10.12 -6.80 62.20
N MET A 7 11.02 -7.52 61.51
CA MET A 7 11.73 -7.05 60.32
C MET A 7 10.81 -7.19 59.11
N VAL A 8 10.32 -6.05 58.61
CA VAL A 8 9.59 -5.98 57.31
C VAL A 8 10.62 -5.87 56.20
N GLY A 9 10.91 -7.01 55.55
CA GLY A 9 11.74 -7.07 54.36
C GLY A 9 10.96 -6.58 53.12
N GLY A 10 11.29 -5.39 52.62
CA GLY A 10 10.71 -4.87 51.37
C GLY A 10 11.29 -5.62 50.18
N LEU A 11 10.45 -6.37 49.47
CA LEU A 11 10.77 -6.94 48.14
C LEU A 11 10.75 -5.81 47.14
N LEU A 12 11.95 -5.37 46.72
CA LEU A 12 12.11 -4.50 45.54
C LEU A 12 11.86 -5.31 44.28
N PHE A 13 10.68 -5.27 43.70
CA PHE A 13 10.40 -5.74 42.36
C PHE A 13 11.12 -4.84 41.36
N SER A 14 12.23 -5.30 40.79
CA SER A 14 12.82 -4.70 39.60
C SER A 14 11.90 -5.02 38.41
N ALA A 15 11.09 -4.04 37.97
CA ALA A 15 10.34 -4.14 36.73
C ALA A 15 11.33 -4.22 35.55
N PRO A 16 11.16 -5.17 34.60
CA PRO A 16 11.96 -5.19 33.39
C PRO A 16 11.76 -3.86 32.66
N ALA A 17 12.87 -3.25 32.19
CA ALA A 17 12.81 -2.05 31.36
C ALA A 17 12.07 -2.40 30.06
N ALA A 18 10.86 -1.86 29.88
CA ALA A 18 10.15 -1.92 28.60
C ALA A 18 10.98 -1.14 27.60
N LEU A 19 11.40 -1.79 26.50
CA LEU A 19 12.04 -1.10 25.40
C LEU A 19 10.97 -0.25 24.69
N ALA A 20 11.17 1.08 24.74
CA ALA A 20 10.35 2.03 23.98
C ALA A 20 10.56 1.78 22.49
N ASP A 21 9.47 1.61 21.72
CA ASP A 21 9.52 1.45 20.26
C ASP A 21 8.54 2.43 19.60
N GLY A 22 8.94 2.93 18.42
CA GLY A 22 8.09 3.78 17.59
C GLY A 22 7.18 2.90 16.74
N GLU A 23 5.86 3.10 16.84
CA GLU A 23 4.85 2.37 16.08
C GLU A 23 4.11 3.29 15.11
N LEU A 24 4.11 2.93 13.83
CA LEU A 24 3.51 3.72 12.75
C LEU A 24 2.07 3.31 12.48
N MET A 25 1.16 4.30 12.50
CA MET A 25 -0.20 4.16 11.97
C MET A 25 -0.39 5.10 10.79
N VAL A 26 -1.04 4.61 9.71
CA VAL A 26 -1.27 5.36 8.46
C VAL A 26 -2.73 5.26 8.04
N LEU A 27 -3.37 6.39 7.75
CA LEU A 27 -4.76 6.48 7.30
C LEU A 27 -4.95 7.63 6.28
N PRO A 28 -5.76 7.39 5.23
CA PRO A 28 -6.31 6.11 4.78
C PRO A 28 -5.24 5.25 4.08
N VAL A 29 -5.44 3.94 3.99
CA VAL A 29 -4.54 3.02 3.26
C VAL A 29 -4.80 2.98 1.76
N SER A 30 -5.86 3.64 1.30
CA SER A 30 -6.21 3.82 -0.12
C SER A 30 -6.95 5.12 -0.32
N THR A 31 -6.62 5.85 -1.40
CA THR A 31 -7.27 7.12 -1.72
C THR A 31 -7.41 7.32 -3.22
N ARG A 32 -8.36 8.21 -3.62
CA ARG A 32 -8.51 8.73 -4.98
C ARG A 32 -8.03 10.17 -4.99
N LEU A 33 -7.13 10.48 -5.90
CA LEU A 33 -6.60 11.82 -6.11
C LEU A 33 -7.18 12.37 -7.41
N PHE A 34 -7.76 13.57 -7.35
CA PHE A 34 -8.26 14.31 -8.50
C PHE A 34 -7.44 15.59 -8.68
N ASN A 35 -7.37 16.08 -9.90
CA ASN A 35 -6.73 17.37 -10.16
C ASN A 35 -7.42 18.49 -9.36
N ALA A 36 -6.64 19.47 -8.88
CA ALA A 36 -7.08 20.57 -8.01
C ALA A 36 -7.67 20.15 -6.62
N HIS A 37 -7.71 18.86 -6.29
CA HIS A 37 -8.21 18.35 -5.01
C HIS A 37 -7.14 17.51 -4.29
N PRO A 38 -6.19 18.14 -3.57
CA PRO A 38 -5.15 17.43 -2.86
C PRO A 38 -5.74 16.51 -1.78
N GLN A 39 -5.06 15.39 -1.55
CA GLN A 39 -5.43 14.41 -0.53
C GLN A 39 -4.41 14.41 0.59
N MET A 40 -4.87 14.15 1.82
CA MET A 40 -4.02 14.06 3.00
C MET A 40 -3.96 12.63 3.48
N ILE A 41 -2.75 12.13 3.67
CA ILE A 41 -2.48 10.85 4.31
C ILE A 41 -1.94 11.14 5.71
N LYS A 42 -2.75 10.87 6.71
CA LYS A 42 -2.36 11.07 8.10
C LYS A 42 -1.44 9.95 8.55
N VAL A 43 -0.31 10.33 9.10
CA VAL A 43 0.65 9.43 9.76
C VAL A 43 0.68 9.77 11.24
N ARG A 44 0.67 8.76 12.10
CA ARG A 44 0.72 8.93 13.56
C ARG A 44 1.72 7.93 14.14
N ASN A 45 2.51 8.42 15.07
CA ASN A 45 3.30 7.57 15.95
C ASN A 45 2.42 7.19 17.14
N VAL A 46 2.06 5.91 17.27
CA VAL A 46 1.27 5.38 18.38
C VAL A 46 2.14 4.72 19.45
N GLY A 47 3.46 4.64 19.19
CA GLY A 47 4.46 4.18 20.16
C GLY A 47 4.94 5.29 21.10
N ASP A 48 5.87 4.94 21.97
CA ASP A 48 6.44 5.77 23.03
C ASP A 48 7.87 6.28 22.73
N ALA A 49 8.47 5.89 21.60
CA ALA A 49 9.75 6.40 21.11
C ALA A 49 9.59 7.27 19.87
N PRO A 50 10.55 8.18 19.57
CA PRO A 50 10.54 8.97 18.35
C PRO A 50 10.63 8.09 17.10
N LEU A 51 9.89 8.46 16.03
CA LEU A 51 9.80 7.76 14.76
C LEU A 51 10.29 8.66 13.62
N TYR A 52 11.27 8.18 12.87
CA TYR A 52 11.78 8.85 11.67
C TYR A 52 11.23 8.13 10.45
N LEU A 53 10.61 8.86 9.52
CA LEU A 53 9.95 8.29 8.35
C LEU A 53 10.57 8.79 7.06
N SER A 54 10.76 7.88 6.11
CA SER A 54 11.00 8.17 4.71
C SER A 54 9.72 7.96 3.92
N VAL A 55 9.41 8.89 3.04
CA VAL A 55 8.22 8.85 2.18
C VAL A 55 8.69 8.82 0.72
N SER A 56 8.21 7.84 -0.04
CA SER A 56 8.47 7.75 -1.47
C SER A 56 7.19 7.41 -2.24
N LEU A 57 7.09 7.91 -3.46
CA LEU A 57 5.97 7.65 -4.35
C LEU A 57 6.46 6.95 -5.61
N GLU A 58 5.82 5.82 -5.95
CA GLU A 58 6.13 5.03 -7.14
C GLU A 58 4.88 4.86 -8.00
N LYS A 59 5.03 5.01 -9.32
CA LYS A 59 3.97 4.72 -10.30
C LYS A 59 4.00 3.24 -10.65
N VAL A 60 2.82 2.60 -10.63
CA VAL A 60 2.65 1.22 -11.09
C VAL A 60 2.43 1.24 -12.59
N MET A 61 3.31 0.58 -13.35
CA MET A 61 3.30 0.59 -14.82
C MET A 61 2.39 -0.50 -15.42
N ASN A 62 2.08 -1.55 -14.65
CA ASN A 62 1.22 -2.67 -15.04
C ASN A 62 0.14 -2.94 -13.98
N PRO A 63 -0.73 -1.94 -13.67
CA PRO A 63 -1.71 -2.10 -12.61
C PRO A 63 -2.66 -3.28 -12.89
N GLY A 64 -2.99 -4.03 -11.83
CA GLY A 64 -3.81 -5.25 -11.93
C GLY A 64 -3.02 -6.52 -12.28
N MET A 65 -1.72 -6.43 -12.54
CA MET A 65 -0.84 -7.59 -12.79
C MET A 65 0.10 -7.85 -11.62
N TYR A 66 0.55 -9.10 -11.50
CA TYR A 66 1.55 -9.51 -10.54
C TYR A 66 2.75 -10.19 -11.25
N PRO A 67 4.01 -9.88 -10.89
CA PRO A 67 4.41 -8.82 -9.95
C PRO A 67 4.19 -7.40 -10.49
N GLU A 68 3.96 -6.44 -9.58
CA GLU A 68 3.88 -5.03 -9.97
C GLU A 68 5.23 -4.53 -10.49
N LYS A 69 5.22 -3.87 -11.66
CA LYS A 69 6.35 -3.12 -12.19
C LYS A 69 6.18 -1.66 -11.80
N LYS A 70 7.17 -1.09 -11.12
CA LYS A 70 7.07 0.26 -10.55
C LYS A 70 8.26 1.12 -10.95
N ILE A 71 8.03 2.44 -11.03
CA ILE A 71 9.06 3.45 -11.26
C ILE A 71 8.90 4.57 -10.22
N MET A 72 10.01 5.02 -9.66
CA MET A 72 9.99 6.15 -8.72
C MET A 72 9.59 7.44 -9.43
N MET A 73 8.79 8.28 -8.78
CA MET A 73 8.34 9.55 -9.37
C MET A 73 9.50 10.49 -9.71
N ARG A 74 10.56 10.50 -8.89
CA ARG A 74 11.77 11.31 -9.15
C ARG A 74 12.53 10.90 -10.42
N ASP A 75 12.35 9.65 -10.88
CA ASP A 75 13.01 9.13 -12.09
C ASP A 75 12.16 9.36 -13.35
N MET A 76 10.97 9.93 -13.19
CA MET A 76 10.08 10.28 -14.31
C MET A 76 10.32 11.71 -14.79
N PRO A 77 10.44 11.94 -16.11
CA PRO A 77 10.63 13.29 -16.65
C PRO A 77 9.43 14.21 -16.40
N HIS A 78 8.22 13.64 -16.33
CA HIS A 78 6.96 14.37 -16.07
C HIS A 78 6.18 13.63 -14.98
N PRO A 79 6.42 13.94 -13.69
CA PRO A 79 5.67 13.36 -12.60
C PRO A 79 4.24 13.94 -12.59
N GLY A 80 3.22 13.08 -12.64
CA GLY A 80 1.81 13.52 -12.58
C GLY A 80 1.29 13.75 -11.16
N VAL A 81 2.01 13.23 -10.14
CA VAL A 81 1.62 13.31 -8.73
C VAL A 81 2.85 13.62 -7.87
N LEU A 82 2.66 14.47 -6.86
CA LEU A 82 3.67 14.80 -5.87
C LEU A 82 3.20 14.40 -4.47
N ALA A 83 4.11 13.85 -3.65
CA ALA A 83 3.91 13.58 -2.23
C ALA A 83 4.86 14.44 -1.39
N THR A 84 4.36 15.17 -0.41
CA THR A 84 5.17 16.06 0.47
C THR A 84 4.71 15.98 1.92
N PRO A 85 5.64 15.97 2.89
CA PRO A 85 7.10 15.96 2.76
C PRO A 85 7.66 14.55 2.50
N GLU A 86 8.90 14.45 2.01
CA GLU A 86 9.60 13.17 1.78
C GLU A 86 10.22 12.57 3.04
N LYS A 87 10.37 13.37 4.09
CA LYS A 87 10.91 12.94 5.40
C LYS A 87 10.12 13.57 6.52
N LEU A 88 9.86 12.80 7.56
CA LEU A 88 9.11 13.21 8.74
C LEU A 88 9.78 12.70 10.00
N THR A 89 9.67 13.49 11.07
CA THR A 89 9.96 13.03 12.43
C THR A 89 8.70 13.21 13.27
N LEU A 90 8.32 12.15 13.99
CA LEU A 90 7.18 12.12 14.89
C LEU A 90 7.65 11.73 16.29
N GLY A 91 7.42 12.59 17.27
CA GLY A 91 7.51 12.21 18.67
C GLY A 91 6.38 11.24 19.06
N PRO A 92 6.41 10.70 20.28
CA PRO A 92 5.34 9.86 20.83
C PRO A 92 3.97 10.53 20.69
N ASN A 93 2.98 9.77 20.24
CA ASN A 93 1.59 10.23 20.02
C ASN A 93 1.40 11.39 19.03
N GLN A 94 2.45 11.85 18.34
CA GLN A 94 2.33 12.90 17.33
C GLN A 94 1.75 12.40 16.02
N SER A 95 1.02 13.29 15.34
CA SER A 95 0.48 13.07 14.00
C SER A 95 0.96 14.16 13.04
N ARG A 96 1.15 13.79 11.77
CA ARG A 96 1.43 14.70 10.66
C ARG A 96 0.69 14.23 9.42
N ASP A 97 0.52 15.13 8.47
CA ASP A 97 -0.10 14.81 7.19
C ASP A 97 0.94 14.82 6.07
N ILE A 98 0.87 13.81 5.19
CA ILE A 98 1.57 13.77 3.91
C ILE A 98 0.55 14.23 2.87
N ARG A 99 0.87 15.31 2.17
CA ARG A 99 0.02 15.88 1.13
C ARG A 99 0.33 15.25 -0.21
N LEU A 100 -0.71 14.72 -0.86
CA LEU A 100 -0.69 14.26 -2.24
C LEU A 100 -1.29 15.34 -3.11
N THR A 101 -0.55 15.79 -4.13
CA THR A 101 -0.98 16.83 -5.07
C THR A 101 -0.92 16.29 -6.49
N SER A 102 -2.01 16.43 -7.24
CA SER A 102 -2.02 16.22 -8.68
C SER A 102 -1.36 17.41 -9.36
N LEU A 103 -0.42 17.16 -10.24
CA LEU A 103 0.29 18.19 -11.01
C LEU A 103 -0.35 18.45 -12.39
N GLU A 104 -1.18 17.51 -12.85
CA GLU A 104 -1.89 17.58 -14.12
C GLU A 104 -3.20 16.79 -14.06
N GLU A 105 -4.14 17.11 -14.93
CA GLU A 105 -5.35 16.31 -15.11
C GLU A 105 -4.98 15.04 -15.89
N PRO A 106 -5.15 13.83 -15.31
CA PRO A 106 -4.83 12.62 -16.03
C PRO A 106 -5.90 12.30 -17.07
N THR A 107 -5.51 11.84 -18.25
CA THR A 107 -6.43 11.39 -19.30
C THR A 107 -7.03 10.01 -18.97
N GLN A 108 -6.32 9.22 -18.20
CA GLN A 108 -6.74 7.90 -17.72
C GLN A 108 -6.29 7.66 -16.29
N GLU A 109 -6.94 6.74 -15.60
CA GLU A 109 -6.58 6.36 -14.24
C GLU A 109 -5.13 5.87 -14.15
N GLY A 110 -4.35 6.53 -13.28
CA GLY A 110 -3.01 6.10 -12.90
C GLY A 110 -3.00 5.49 -11.50
N VAL A 111 -2.16 4.48 -11.29
CA VAL A 111 -2.00 3.80 -9.99
C VAL A 111 -0.62 4.08 -9.43
N TYR A 112 -0.57 4.47 -8.16
CA TYR A 112 0.66 4.76 -7.44
C TYR A 112 0.69 4.04 -6.10
N ARG A 113 1.91 3.77 -5.61
CA ARG A 113 2.19 3.28 -4.26
C ARG A 113 2.94 4.36 -3.50
N LEU A 114 2.32 4.90 -2.45
CA LEU A 114 2.99 5.79 -1.50
C LEU A 114 3.55 4.92 -0.38
N TYR A 115 4.87 4.80 -0.33
CA TYR A 115 5.57 4.08 0.73
C TYR A 115 5.94 5.03 1.86
N ILE A 116 5.63 4.62 3.07
CA ILE A 116 5.96 5.32 4.30
C ILE A 116 6.70 4.33 5.18
N THR A 117 8.02 4.49 5.27
CA THR A 117 8.91 3.50 5.87
C THR A 117 9.65 4.11 7.06
N PRO A 118 9.59 3.49 8.24
CA PRO A 118 10.45 3.87 9.35
C PRO A 118 11.93 3.70 8.99
N VAL A 119 12.73 4.71 9.36
CA VAL A 119 14.18 4.69 9.20
C VAL A 119 14.80 4.49 10.57
N HIS A 120 15.46 3.38 10.78
CA HIS A 120 16.21 3.12 12.00
C HIS A 120 17.62 3.69 11.87
N SER A 121 18.05 4.48 12.84
CA SER A 121 19.47 4.78 13.01
C SER A 121 20.12 3.59 13.71
N LEU A 122 20.98 2.87 13.02
CA LEU A 122 21.86 1.89 13.67
C LEU A 122 22.82 2.67 14.54
N GLN A 123 22.51 2.84 15.83
CA GLN A 123 23.50 3.25 16.81
C GLN A 123 24.30 2.00 17.22
N VAL A 124 25.46 1.83 16.59
CA VAL A 124 26.48 0.95 17.13
C VAL A 124 27.08 1.69 18.32
N LYS A 125 26.51 1.52 19.52
CA LYS A 125 27.18 1.86 20.77
C LYS A 125 28.31 0.85 20.92
N ASP A 126 29.50 1.35 21.24
CA ASP A 126 30.74 0.61 21.50
C ASP A 126 30.46 -0.76 22.15
N ALA A 127 30.34 -1.79 21.33
CA ALA A 127 30.20 -3.17 21.83
C ALA A 127 31.63 -3.69 22.07
N PRO A 128 31.91 -4.30 23.25
CA PRO A 128 33.13 -5.04 23.45
C PRO A 128 33.25 -6.10 22.37
N GLN A 129 34.45 -6.27 21.78
CA GLN A 129 34.70 -7.11 20.60
C GLN A 129 34.39 -8.62 20.79
N ASP A 130 34.04 -9.07 21.98
CA ASP A 130 33.86 -10.47 22.31
C ASP A 130 32.39 -10.98 22.30
N LYS A 131 31.40 -10.11 22.08
CA LYS A 131 29.99 -10.51 21.95
C LYS A 131 29.30 -9.69 20.86
N ILE A 132 29.26 -10.22 19.66
CA ILE A 132 28.40 -9.69 18.57
C ILE A 132 26.97 -10.06 18.89
N THR A 133 26.29 -9.26 19.72
CA THR A 133 24.85 -9.30 19.85
C THR A 133 24.31 -8.25 18.88
N ALA A 134 23.98 -8.65 17.65
CA ALA A 134 23.27 -7.79 16.72
C ALA A 134 21.78 -7.78 17.11
N PRO A 135 21.24 -6.71 17.70
CA PRO A 135 19.80 -6.63 17.96
C PRO A 135 19.08 -6.62 16.62
N MET A 136 18.22 -7.60 16.39
CA MET A 136 17.36 -7.63 15.21
C MET A 136 16.19 -6.69 15.45
N SER A 137 16.12 -5.57 14.71
CA SER A 137 14.96 -4.69 14.69
C SER A 137 14.15 -4.91 13.43
N VAL A 138 12.83 -5.03 13.56
CA VAL A 138 11.89 -5.17 12.47
C VAL A 138 11.14 -3.85 12.30
N ALA A 139 11.24 -3.24 11.12
CA ALA A 139 10.47 -2.05 10.76
C ALA A 139 9.32 -2.43 9.83
N ILE A 140 8.10 -2.03 10.18
CA ILE A 140 6.92 -2.22 9.35
C ILE A 140 6.65 -0.90 8.62
N GLY A 141 6.76 -0.94 7.27
CA GLY A 141 6.37 0.18 6.41
C GLY A 141 4.97 -0.02 5.82
N TYR A 142 4.35 1.07 5.40
CA TYR A 142 3.04 1.07 4.74
C TYR A 142 3.18 1.40 3.26
N GLY A 143 2.37 0.70 2.41
CA GLY A 143 2.20 1.01 1.00
C GLY A 143 0.77 1.47 0.73
N VAL A 144 0.50 2.77 0.77
CA VAL A 144 -0.83 3.34 0.50
C VAL A 144 -1.11 3.29 -1.00
N LEU A 145 -2.30 2.78 -1.37
CA LEU A 145 -2.76 2.77 -2.75
C LEU A 145 -3.32 4.15 -3.12
N VAL A 146 -2.71 4.81 -4.12
CA VAL A 146 -3.18 6.08 -4.64
C VAL A 146 -3.65 5.88 -6.08
N ARG A 147 -4.92 6.21 -6.34
CA ARG A 147 -5.53 6.17 -7.67
C ARG A 147 -5.67 7.60 -8.16
N HIS A 148 -4.87 8.00 -9.15
CA HIS A 148 -4.96 9.31 -9.80
C HIS A 148 -6.01 9.23 -10.90
N MET A 149 -7.12 9.94 -10.68
CA MET A 149 -8.36 9.77 -11.45
C MET A 149 -8.61 10.98 -12.36
N PRO A 150 -9.09 10.77 -13.58
CA PRO A 150 -9.76 11.84 -14.34
C PRO A 150 -10.91 12.42 -13.53
N VAL A 151 -11.25 13.69 -13.75
CA VAL A 151 -12.43 14.29 -13.10
C VAL A 151 -13.71 13.51 -13.46
N PRO A 152 -14.71 13.41 -12.56
CA PRO A 152 -15.88 12.54 -12.75
C PRO A 152 -16.58 12.66 -14.09
N ARG A 153 -16.72 13.89 -14.63
CA ARG A 153 -17.35 14.14 -15.94
C ARG A 153 -16.61 13.54 -17.14
N ASN A 154 -15.30 13.27 -16.98
CA ASN A 154 -14.44 12.73 -18.02
C ASN A 154 -14.23 11.20 -17.86
N GLN A 155 -14.80 10.60 -16.81
CA GLN A 155 -14.64 9.17 -16.56
C GLN A 155 -15.52 8.34 -17.49
N LYS A 156 -14.91 7.30 -18.08
CA LYS A 156 -15.59 6.34 -18.94
C LYS A 156 -15.23 4.93 -18.51
N SER A 157 -16.21 4.19 -18.00
CA SER A 157 -16.11 2.76 -17.78
C SER A 157 -16.52 2.03 -19.04
N SER A 158 -15.62 1.28 -19.64
CA SER A 158 -15.89 0.48 -20.85
C SER A 158 -14.85 -0.62 -20.97
N TRP A 159 -15.28 -1.77 -21.46
CA TRP A 159 -14.41 -2.92 -21.66
C TRP A 159 -14.87 -3.78 -22.82
N THR A 160 -13.97 -4.58 -23.35
CA THR A 160 -14.22 -5.54 -24.43
C THR A 160 -13.53 -6.85 -24.12
N HIS A 161 -13.94 -7.91 -24.79
CA HIS A 161 -13.22 -9.19 -24.78
C HIS A 161 -13.01 -9.70 -26.17
N ARG A 162 -12.02 -10.58 -26.34
CA ARG A 162 -11.77 -11.37 -27.53
C ARG A 162 -11.29 -12.75 -27.17
N CYS A 163 -11.57 -13.70 -28.07
CA CYS A 163 -11.12 -15.08 -27.97
C CYS A 163 -9.89 -15.28 -28.85
N GLU A 164 -8.81 -15.80 -28.28
CA GLU A 164 -7.61 -16.17 -29.04
C GLU A 164 -7.20 -17.62 -28.68
N GLY A 165 -7.56 -18.58 -29.50
CA GLY A 165 -7.36 -20.00 -29.22
C GLY A 165 -8.06 -20.40 -27.90
N LYS A 166 -7.27 -20.84 -26.89
CA LYS A 166 -7.79 -21.22 -25.56
C LYS A 166 -7.79 -20.09 -24.55
N GLN A 167 -7.64 -18.85 -25.01
CA GLN A 167 -7.55 -17.70 -24.12
C GLN A 167 -8.71 -16.73 -24.33
N ILE A 168 -9.23 -16.20 -23.21
CA ILE A 168 -10.13 -15.06 -23.17
C ILE A 168 -9.30 -13.85 -22.75
N ILE A 169 -9.21 -12.84 -23.62
CA ILE A 169 -8.46 -11.62 -23.38
C ILE A 169 -9.45 -10.51 -23.10
N LEU A 170 -9.33 -9.90 -21.92
CA LEU A 170 -10.15 -8.77 -21.47
C LEU A 170 -9.35 -7.48 -21.62
N THR A 171 -9.97 -6.47 -22.22
CA THR A 171 -9.34 -5.16 -22.46
C THR A 171 -10.25 -4.06 -21.95
N ASN A 172 -9.69 -3.15 -21.16
CA ASN A 172 -10.36 -1.92 -20.78
C ASN A 172 -10.29 -0.93 -21.94
N SER A 173 -11.42 -0.58 -22.52
CA SER A 173 -11.55 0.40 -23.60
C SER A 173 -12.00 1.80 -23.09
N GLY A 174 -12.22 1.92 -21.78
CA GLY A 174 -12.48 3.17 -21.10
C GLY A 174 -11.20 3.83 -20.56
N ASN A 175 -11.35 4.73 -19.60
CA ASN A 175 -10.22 5.44 -18.99
C ASN A 175 -10.16 5.32 -17.48
N ILE A 176 -11.05 4.57 -16.86
CA ILE A 176 -11.01 4.20 -15.44
C ILE A 176 -11.06 2.69 -15.28
N ARG A 177 -10.59 2.19 -14.14
CA ARG A 177 -10.59 0.76 -13.80
C ARG A 177 -12.01 0.19 -13.83
N VAL A 178 -12.18 -0.95 -14.50
CA VAL A 178 -13.34 -1.84 -14.39
C VAL A 178 -13.02 -2.92 -13.35
N ARG A 179 -13.92 -3.18 -12.40
CA ARG A 179 -13.76 -4.22 -11.40
C ARG A 179 -14.38 -5.52 -11.87
N LEU A 180 -13.57 -6.58 -11.92
CA LEU A 180 -14.00 -7.94 -12.17
C LEU A 180 -13.95 -8.69 -10.85
N SER A 181 -15.06 -9.27 -10.41
CA SER A 181 -15.15 -10.01 -9.14
C SER A 181 -15.90 -11.32 -9.30
N ASP A 182 -15.75 -12.20 -8.31
CA ASP A 182 -16.37 -13.54 -8.28
C ASP A 182 -16.08 -14.38 -9.52
N MET A 183 -14.89 -14.20 -10.09
CA MET A 183 -14.49 -14.85 -11.33
C MET A 183 -14.37 -16.37 -11.18
N LYS A 184 -15.17 -17.10 -11.97
CA LYS A 184 -15.14 -18.56 -12.07
C LYS A 184 -14.77 -18.95 -13.48
N PHE A 185 -13.82 -19.88 -13.63
CA PHE A 185 -13.22 -20.28 -14.90
C PHE A 185 -13.57 -21.72 -15.24
N THR A 186 -13.83 -21.99 -16.52
CA THR A 186 -13.98 -23.34 -17.07
C THR A 186 -12.91 -23.56 -18.14
N PRO A 187 -12.03 -24.58 -18.03
CA PRO A 187 -11.86 -25.44 -16.86
C PRO A 187 -11.34 -24.67 -15.62
N VAL A 188 -11.61 -25.23 -14.44
CA VAL A 188 -11.16 -24.60 -13.19
C VAL A 188 -9.64 -24.50 -13.15
N ASN A 189 -9.12 -23.31 -12.90
CA ASN A 189 -7.70 -23.06 -12.71
C ASN A 189 -7.45 -22.27 -11.40
N LYS A 190 -6.87 -22.94 -10.41
CA LYS A 190 -6.60 -22.37 -9.09
C LYS A 190 -5.58 -21.20 -9.11
N LYS A 191 -4.84 -21.03 -10.22
CA LYS A 191 -3.89 -19.91 -10.39
C LYS A 191 -4.57 -18.62 -10.82
N ASN A 192 -5.80 -18.71 -11.36
CA ASN A 192 -6.55 -17.54 -11.77
C ASN A 192 -7.12 -16.82 -10.53
N PRO A 193 -7.02 -15.48 -10.47
CA PRO A 193 -7.55 -14.71 -9.35
C PRO A 193 -9.08 -14.66 -9.39
N ALA A 194 -9.72 -14.64 -8.20
CA ALA A 194 -11.16 -14.45 -8.09
C ALA A 194 -11.61 -13.00 -8.32
N THR A 195 -10.67 -12.05 -8.21
CA THR A 195 -10.95 -10.62 -8.41
C THR A 195 -9.78 -9.97 -9.11
N VAL A 196 -10.08 -9.14 -10.12
CA VAL A 196 -9.09 -8.40 -10.91
C VAL A 196 -9.57 -6.97 -11.15
N GLY A 197 -8.65 -6.01 -11.08
CA GLY A 197 -8.88 -4.68 -11.63
C GLY A 197 -8.40 -4.64 -13.09
N LEU A 198 -9.30 -4.43 -14.02
CA LEU A 198 -8.98 -4.26 -15.43
C LEU A 198 -8.70 -2.78 -15.69
N PHE A 199 -7.42 -2.42 -15.85
CA PHE A 199 -6.99 -1.04 -16.02
C PHE A 199 -6.80 -0.66 -17.50
N PRO A 200 -6.96 0.63 -17.86
CA PRO A 200 -6.69 1.11 -19.20
C PRO A 200 -5.26 0.77 -19.65
N GLY A 201 -5.12 0.28 -20.88
CA GLY A 201 -3.81 -0.05 -21.47
C GLY A 201 -3.15 -1.34 -20.93
N VAL A 202 -3.81 -2.08 -20.00
CA VAL A 202 -3.26 -3.31 -19.41
C VAL A 202 -4.25 -4.47 -19.63
N PRO A 203 -4.23 -5.16 -20.77
CA PRO A 203 -5.10 -6.30 -21.02
C PRO A 203 -4.78 -7.46 -20.07
N GLN A 204 -5.82 -8.22 -19.73
CA GLN A 204 -5.72 -9.44 -18.92
C GLN A 204 -6.06 -10.67 -19.76
N SER A 205 -5.26 -11.71 -19.69
CA SER A 205 -5.43 -12.93 -20.46
C SER A 205 -5.63 -14.13 -19.54
N PHE A 206 -6.67 -14.90 -19.77
CA PHE A 206 -7.02 -16.07 -18.97
C PHE A 206 -7.21 -17.30 -19.87
N THR A 207 -6.53 -18.40 -19.54
CA THR A 207 -6.75 -19.68 -20.22
C THR A 207 -8.05 -20.28 -19.70
N ALA A 208 -9.12 -20.15 -20.47
CA ALA A 208 -10.45 -20.64 -20.17
C ALA A 208 -11.31 -20.67 -21.44
N SER A 209 -12.29 -21.57 -21.51
CA SER A 209 -13.36 -21.56 -22.51
C SER A 209 -14.57 -20.72 -22.04
N GLN A 210 -14.72 -20.55 -20.72
CA GLN A 210 -15.78 -19.75 -20.13
C GLN A 210 -15.29 -19.03 -18.87
N ILE A 211 -15.78 -17.80 -18.70
CA ILE A 211 -15.61 -17.01 -17.46
C ILE A 211 -17.00 -16.52 -17.03
N VAL A 212 -17.41 -16.87 -15.80
CA VAL A 212 -18.57 -16.28 -15.12
C VAL A 212 -18.02 -15.32 -14.08
N MET A 213 -18.50 -14.07 -14.07
CA MET A 213 -17.97 -13.01 -13.21
C MET A 213 -19.00 -11.89 -13.01
N ASN A 214 -18.74 -11.01 -12.04
CA ASN A 214 -19.41 -9.71 -11.96
C ASN A 214 -18.48 -8.62 -12.50
N VAL A 215 -19.00 -7.76 -13.38
CA VAL A 215 -18.31 -6.59 -13.93
C VAL A 215 -18.94 -5.34 -13.33
N ASP A 216 -18.21 -4.60 -12.49
CA ASP A 216 -18.74 -3.47 -11.71
C ASP A 216 -20.08 -3.80 -11.03
N ASP A 217 -20.13 -5.02 -10.42
CA ASP A 217 -21.27 -5.64 -9.72
C ASP A 217 -22.40 -6.20 -10.62
N GLU A 218 -22.29 -6.13 -11.96
CA GLU A 218 -23.26 -6.69 -12.90
C GLU A 218 -22.83 -8.10 -13.35
N PRO A 219 -23.71 -9.13 -13.23
CA PRO A 219 -23.40 -10.50 -13.64
C PRO A 219 -23.12 -10.60 -15.14
N THR A 220 -22.04 -11.25 -15.49
CA THR A 220 -21.58 -11.43 -16.88
C THR A 220 -21.04 -12.82 -17.10
N THR A 221 -21.37 -13.42 -18.25
CA THR A 221 -20.80 -14.69 -18.70
C THR A 221 -20.17 -14.53 -20.06
N LEU A 222 -18.91 -14.94 -20.19
CA LEU A 222 -18.18 -14.99 -21.44
C LEU A 222 -17.91 -16.44 -21.83
N SER A 223 -18.10 -16.76 -23.10
CA SER A 223 -17.79 -18.09 -23.65
C SER A 223 -17.04 -17.93 -24.96
N CYS A 224 -15.98 -18.72 -25.11
CA CYS A 224 -15.24 -18.85 -26.35
C CYS A 224 -15.41 -20.23 -26.94
N PRO A 225 -15.53 -20.34 -28.27
CA PRO A 225 -15.68 -21.63 -28.96
C PRO A 225 -14.46 -22.54 -28.80
#